data_16ca42c61b1ece8b84dedcfd9935194d
#
_entry.id   16ca42c61b1ece8b84dedcfd9935194d
#
_cell.length_a   1.000
_cell.length_b   1.000
_cell.length_c   1.000
_cell.angle_alpha   90.00
_cell.angle_beta   90.00
_cell.angle_gamma   90.00
#
_symmetry.space_group_name_H-M   'P 1'
#
loop_
_entity.id
_entity.type
_entity.pdbx_description
1 polymer ?
#
loop_
_entity_poly.entity_id
_entity_poly.type
_entity_poly.pdbx_seq_one_letter_code
_entity_poly.pdbx_strand_id
1 'polypeptide(L)'
;FSIVGQHPYDSARIILPELMKNQGYTTGLFGKWAGGYEGSHSTPDKRGIDEFFGYICQYQAHLYYPDFLNRYSKSAGDTALKRVILEENIQYRQDSEEYFKRAQYSADIIHKEALEWIDSQNGEKPFFGMLTYTLPHAELVQPNDSLVQYYRDKFENDPDWKAWYGCRYHSTQQTHTQFAAMVSRLDQYVGEIIDLLKKKGLDRNTIIFFTSDNGPHQEGGGDPYFFDSNGPLNGIKRQTYEGGIRVPMIAYWPGKIEQ
;
A
#
# COMPACT_ATOMS: atom_id res chain seq x y z
N PHE A 1 -18.58 12.43 13.51
CA PHE A 1 -17.80 11.80 12.44
C PHE A 1 -18.11 10.33 12.47
N SER A 2 -18.86 9.85 11.49
CA SER A 2 -18.93 8.43 11.25
C SER A 2 -17.51 7.96 10.91
N ILE A 3 -16.89 7.20 11.79
CA ILE A 3 -15.61 6.56 11.62
C ILE A 3 -15.83 5.35 10.68
N VAL A 4 -16.47 5.62 9.57
CA VAL A 4 -16.98 4.61 8.64
C VAL A 4 -15.83 3.77 8.14
N GLY A 5 -15.87 2.48 8.45
CA GLY A 5 -14.90 1.50 7.98
C GLY A 5 -13.60 1.39 8.78
N GLN A 6 -13.50 2.07 9.93
CA GLN A 6 -12.29 2.03 10.75
C GLN A 6 -12.61 1.63 12.19
N HIS A 7 -12.85 0.35 12.38
CA HIS A 7 -13.00 -0.19 13.73
C HIS A 7 -11.62 -0.56 14.28
N PRO A 8 -11.30 -0.14 15.51
CA PRO A 8 -10.10 -0.62 16.21
C PRO A 8 -10.13 -2.14 16.33
N TYR A 9 -8.97 -2.77 16.17
CA TYR A 9 -8.86 -4.18 16.51
C TYR A 9 -9.20 -4.40 17.98
N ASP A 10 -9.84 -5.53 18.27
CA ASP A 10 -10.13 -5.95 19.63
C ASP A 10 -8.83 -6.01 20.44
N SER A 11 -8.77 -5.26 21.54
CA SER A 11 -7.58 -5.19 22.41
C SER A 11 -7.25 -6.51 23.11
N ALA A 12 -8.22 -7.42 23.23
CA ALA A 12 -8.03 -8.76 23.80
C ALA A 12 -7.37 -9.74 22.82
N ARG A 13 -7.28 -9.37 21.52
CA ARG A 13 -6.67 -10.23 20.49
C ARG A 13 -5.27 -9.76 20.14
N ILE A 14 -4.32 -10.66 20.22
CA ILE A 14 -2.97 -10.43 19.70
C ILE A 14 -3.00 -10.45 18.17
N ILE A 15 -2.30 -9.49 17.56
CA ILE A 15 -2.11 -9.43 16.11
C ILE A 15 -0.68 -9.79 15.75
N LEU A 16 -0.45 -10.11 14.47
CA LEU A 16 0.85 -10.62 14.02
C LEU A 16 2.04 -9.71 14.37
N PRO A 17 1.98 -8.37 14.23
CA PRO A 17 3.10 -7.53 14.65
C PRO A 17 3.43 -7.63 16.15
N GLU A 18 2.42 -7.72 17.01
CA GLU A 18 2.63 -7.90 18.46
C GLU A 18 3.28 -9.25 18.76
N LEU A 19 2.86 -10.32 18.06
CA LEU A 19 3.46 -11.64 18.20
C LEU A 19 4.94 -11.62 17.81
N MET A 20 5.28 -11.03 16.66
CA MET A 20 6.65 -10.92 16.18
C MET A 20 7.51 -10.09 17.13
N LYS A 21 6.98 -8.96 17.62
CA LYS A 21 7.67 -8.13 18.60
C LYS A 21 7.95 -8.89 19.90
N ASN A 22 6.99 -9.67 20.38
CA ASN A 22 7.16 -10.51 21.58
C ASN A 22 8.23 -11.60 21.40
N GLN A 23 8.53 -11.98 20.16
CA GLN A 23 9.62 -12.89 19.81
C GLN A 23 10.96 -12.18 19.55
N GLY A 24 11.05 -10.88 19.85
CA GLY A 24 12.30 -10.10 19.76
C GLY A 24 12.58 -9.48 18.39
N TYR A 25 11.63 -9.52 17.47
CA TYR A 25 11.78 -8.88 16.17
C TYR A 25 11.66 -7.34 16.28
N THR A 26 12.46 -6.62 15.51
CA THR A 26 12.18 -5.23 15.17
C THR A 26 11.06 -5.19 14.15
N THR A 27 10.03 -4.37 14.38
CA THR A 27 8.81 -4.38 13.56
C THR A 27 8.60 -3.08 12.82
N GLY A 28 8.37 -3.16 11.52
CA GLY A 28 8.05 -2.03 10.66
C GLY A 28 6.77 -2.25 9.87
N LEU A 29 5.97 -1.19 9.68
CA LEU A 29 4.81 -1.21 8.82
C LEU A 29 4.78 0.03 7.93
N PHE A 30 4.71 -0.18 6.62
CA PHE A 30 4.74 0.87 5.60
C PHE A 30 3.56 0.71 4.65
N GLY A 31 2.66 1.69 4.66
CA GLY A 31 1.43 1.66 3.87
C GLY A 31 0.15 1.89 4.66
N LYS A 32 -0.89 1.16 4.33
CA LYS A 32 -2.22 1.30 4.93
C LYS A 32 -2.38 0.47 6.19
N TRP A 33 -2.72 1.11 7.32
CA TRP A 33 -3.02 0.42 8.58
C TRP A 33 -4.46 -0.12 8.62
N ALA A 34 -5.44 0.76 8.52
CA ALA A 34 -6.88 0.44 8.55
C ALA A 34 -7.39 -0.36 9.78
N GLY A 35 -6.59 -0.53 10.81
CA GLY A 35 -6.94 -1.28 12.04
C GLY A 35 -7.35 -0.39 13.21
N GLY A 36 -7.73 0.86 12.95
CA GLY A 36 -8.12 1.86 13.94
C GLY A 36 -8.13 3.25 13.34
N TYR A 37 -8.22 4.27 14.17
CA TYR A 37 -8.21 5.68 13.80
C TYR A 37 -7.30 6.47 14.73
N GLU A 38 -6.87 7.66 14.35
CA GLU A 38 -6.03 8.52 15.18
C GLU A 38 -6.69 8.74 16.57
N GLY A 39 -5.93 8.48 17.62
CA GLY A 39 -6.41 8.55 19.01
C GLY A 39 -7.04 7.27 19.55
N SER A 40 -7.31 6.25 18.71
CA SER A 40 -7.81 4.96 19.18
C SER A 40 -6.73 4.18 19.96
N HIS A 41 -7.16 3.11 20.62
CA HIS A 41 -6.25 2.16 21.29
C HIS A 41 -5.55 1.21 20.30
N SER A 42 -5.90 1.26 19.03
CA SER A 42 -5.44 0.33 18.01
C SER A 42 -4.71 1.04 16.86
N THR A 43 -3.86 1.99 17.19
CA THR A 43 -2.92 2.61 16.26
C THR A 43 -1.60 1.81 16.22
N PRO A 44 -0.79 1.88 15.16
CA PRO A 44 0.43 1.10 15.00
C PRO A 44 1.38 1.16 16.22
N ASP A 45 1.62 2.37 16.76
CA ASP A 45 2.44 2.63 17.93
C ASP A 45 2.00 1.86 19.19
N LYS A 46 0.70 1.49 19.27
CA LYS A 46 0.10 0.75 20.38
C LYS A 46 -0.05 -0.74 20.11
N ARG A 47 0.15 -1.18 18.86
CA ARG A 47 -0.10 -2.53 18.42
C ARG A 47 1.15 -3.23 17.86
N GLY A 48 2.28 -3.01 18.56
CA GLY A 48 3.49 -3.79 18.33
C GLY A 48 4.34 -3.35 17.16
N ILE A 49 4.11 -2.18 16.56
CA ILE A 49 4.93 -1.60 15.49
C ILE A 49 5.97 -0.65 16.11
N ASP A 50 7.25 -0.82 15.76
CA ASP A 50 8.34 0.05 16.17
C ASP A 50 8.54 1.21 15.18
N GLU A 51 8.35 0.97 13.89
CA GLU A 51 8.46 1.98 12.84
C GLU A 51 7.23 1.93 11.92
N PHE A 52 6.55 3.05 11.76
CA PHE A 52 5.37 3.18 10.90
C PHE A 52 5.48 4.40 10.01
N PHE A 53 5.15 4.22 8.73
CA PHE A 53 4.94 5.33 7.82
C PHE A 53 3.83 5.00 6.81
N GLY A 54 2.79 5.83 6.76
CA GLY A 54 1.68 5.61 5.83
C GLY A 54 0.34 6.18 6.30
N TYR A 55 -0.72 5.47 5.98
CA TYR A 55 -2.09 5.87 6.23
C TYR A 55 -2.67 5.17 7.46
N ILE A 56 -3.17 5.92 8.42
CA ILE A 56 -4.04 5.37 9.47
C ILE A 56 -5.45 5.17 8.92
N CYS A 57 -5.94 6.15 8.17
CA CYS A 57 -7.30 6.20 7.66
C CYS A 57 -7.45 5.41 6.35
N GLN A 58 -8.34 4.41 6.33
CA GLN A 58 -8.65 3.65 5.13
C GLN A 58 -9.13 4.53 3.97
N TYR A 59 -9.92 5.57 4.26
CA TYR A 59 -10.43 6.47 3.22
C TYR A 59 -9.37 7.40 2.66
N GLN A 60 -8.47 7.90 3.49
CA GLN A 60 -7.34 8.68 3.04
C GLN A 60 -6.42 7.86 2.12
N ALA A 61 -6.30 6.57 2.40
CA ALA A 61 -5.51 5.64 1.59
C ALA A 61 -6.07 5.37 0.18
N HIS A 62 -7.21 5.96 -0.17
CA HIS A 62 -7.74 6.00 -1.54
C HIS A 62 -7.18 7.17 -2.37
N LEU A 63 -6.42 8.06 -1.76
CA LEU A 63 -5.81 9.22 -2.41
C LEU A 63 -4.31 9.02 -2.50
N TYR A 64 -3.75 9.09 -3.70
CA TYR A 64 -2.31 8.92 -3.90
C TYR A 64 -1.51 10.21 -3.78
N TYR A 65 -2.19 11.36 -3.74
CA TYR A 65 -1.59 12.66 -3.47
C TYR A 65 -2.26 13.32 -2.25
N PRO A 66 -2.16 12.72 -1.06
CA PRO A 66 -2.81 13.22 0.15
C PRO A 66 -2.12 14.49 0.66
N ASP A 67 -2.77 15.18 1.60
CA ASP A 67 -2.21 16.35 2.29
C ASP A 67 -1.12 15.96 3.29
N PHE A 68 -1.21 14.76 3.88
CA PHE A 68 -0.27 14.26 4.87
C PHE A 68 -0.25 12.73 4.92
N LEU A 69 0.80 12.19 5.50
CA LEU A 69 0.91 10.81 5.97
C LEU A 69 1.18 10.77 7.47
N ASN A 70 1.06 9.63 8.10
CA ASN A 70 1.36 9.46 9.52
C ASN A 70 2.70 8.74 9.69
N ARG A 71 3.46 9.15 10.70
CA ARG A 71 4.74 8.55 11.10
C ARG A 71 4.73 8.21 12.58
N TYR A 72 5.37 7.11 12.92
CA TYR A 72 5.83 6.78 14.26
C TYR A 72 7.19 6.08 14.15
N SER A 73 8.15 6.56 14.91
CA SER A 73 9.49 5.98 14.97
C SER A 73 9.92 5.85 16.42
N LYS A 74 9.95 4.64 16.91
CA LYS A 74 10.44 4.34 18.26
C LYS A 74 11.94 4.61 18.37
N SER A 75 12.70 4.34 17.32
CA SER A 75 14.15 4.58 17.27
C SER A 75 14.48 6.08 17.33
N ALA A 76 13.61 6.95 16.79
CA ALA A 76 13.71 8.41 16.92
C ALA A 76 13.17 8.96 18.25
N GLY A 77 12.66 8.10 19.14
CA GLY A 77 12.13 8.51 20.43
C GLY A 77 10.69 9.05 20.40
N ASP A 78 9.93 8.74 19.35
CA ASP A 78 8.53 9.15 19.27
C ASP A 78 7.71 8.48 20.39
N THR A 79 6.83 9.25 21.00
CA THR A 79 5.88 8.79 22.02
C THR A 79 4.48 8.58 21.49
N ALA A 80 4.18 9.08 20.29
CA ALA A 80 2.91 8.96 19.59
C ALA A 80 3.07 9.19 18.07
N LEU A 81 2.03 8.84 17.33
CA LEU A 81 1.93 9.16 15.91
C LEU A 81 2.01 10.66 15.64
N LYS A 82 2.70 11.02 14.57
CA LYS A 82 2.83 12.38 14.06
C LYS A 82 2.31 12.45 12.62
N ARG A 83 1.79 13.59 12.23
CA ARG A 83 1.49 13.88 10.81
C ARG A 83 2.72 14.45 10.13
N VAL A 84 3.04 13.90 8.98
CA VAL A 84 4.05 14.42 8.05
C VAL A 84 3.30 15.10 6.91
N ILE A 85 3.35 16.42 6.89
CA ILE A 85 2.68 17.22 5.86
C ILE A 85 3.42 17.08 4.55
N LEU A 86 2.69 16.89 3.47
CA LEU A 86 3.22 16.86 2.11
C LEU A 86 3.10 18.26 1.52
N GLU A 87 4.14 19.07 1.76
CA GLU A 87 4.14 20.53 1.54
C GLU A 87 3.85 20.92 0.07
N GLU A 88 4.30 20.12 -0.88
CA GLU A 88 4.01 20.36 -2.30
C GLU A 88 2.55 20.05 -2.66
N ASN A 89 1.93 19.10 -1.94
CA ASN A 89 0.55 18.72 -2.20
C ASN A 89 -0.44 19.72 -1.62
N ILE A 90 -0.22 20.21 -0.41
CA ILE A 90 -1.15 21.14 0.26
C ILE A 90 -1.27 22.50 -0.42
N GLN A 91 -0.39 22.83 -1.37
CA GLN A 91 -0.49 24.03 -2.19
C GLN A 91 -1.69 24.00 -3.15
N TYR A 92 -2.22 22.80 -3.42
CA TYR A 92 -3.32 22.60 -4.36
C TYR A 92 -4.51 21.95 -3.68
N ARG A 93 -5.71 22.39 -4.02
CA ARG A 93 -6.94 21.88 -3.42
C ARG A 93 -7.15 20.41 -3.78
N GLN A 94 -7.41 19.57 -2.78
CA GLN A 94 -7.62 18.14 -2.95
C GLN A 94 -8.97 17.81 -3.62
N ASP A 95 -9.98 18.66 -3.46
CA ASP A 95 -11.35 18.48 -3.94
C ASP A 95 -11.64 19.18 -5.28
N SER A 96 -10.62 19.45 -6.07
CA SER A 96 -10.73 20.18 -7.34
C SER A 96 -9.78 19.61 -8.39
N GLU A 97 -9.84 20.14 -9.62
CA GLU A 97 -8.90 19.78 -10.71
C GLU A 97 -7.44 20.15 -10.37
N GLU A 98 -7.20 20.99 -9.37
CA GLU A 98 -5.86 21.29 -8.89
C GLU A 98 -5.17 20.07 -8.26
N TYR A 99 -5.93 19.06 -7.86
CA TYR A 99 -5.40 17.79 -7.35
C TYR A 99 -4.34 17.20 -8.27
N PHE A 100 -4.54 17.28 -9.59
CA PHE A 100 -3.59 16.76 -10.59
C PHE A 100 -2.31 17.58 -10.76
N LYS A 101 -2.18 18.70 -10.05
CA LYS A 101 -0.94 19.50 -9.97
C LYS A 101 -0.04 19.04 -8.78
N ARG A 102 -0.55 18.19 -7.91
CA ARG A 102 0.19 17.67 -6.76
C ARG A 102 1.32 16.77 -7.23
N ALA A 103 2.46 16.83 -6.55
CA ALA A 103 3.69 16.18 -7.00
C ALA A 103 4.17 15.06 -6.08
N GLN A 104 3.80 15.09 -4.80
CA GLN A 104 4.26 14.12 -3.80
C GLN A 104 3.37 12.87 -3.81
N TYR A 105 3.74 11.90 -4.65
CA TYR A 105 3.04 10.62 -4.80
C TYR A 105 3.32 9.72 -3.60
N SER A 106 2.31 9.44 -2.83
CA SER A 106 2.43 8.73 -1.54
C SER A 106 3.00 7.32 -1.64
N ALA A 107 2.72 6.59 -2.71
CA ALA A 107 3.22 5.23 -2.86
C ALA A 107 4.75 5.21 -2.99
N ASP A 108 5.34 6.13 -3.78
CA ASP A 108 6.80 6.26 -3.91
C ASP A 108 7.45 6.68 -2.58
N ILE A 109 6.81 7.63 -1.87
CA ILE A 109 7.31 8.10 -0.57
C ILE A 109 7.27 6.98 0.48
N ILE A 110 6.18 6.24 0.55
CA ILE A 110 6.04 5.09 1.48
C ILE A 110 7.06 4.01 1.14
N HIS A 111 7.26 3.74 -0.14
CA HIS A 111 8.25 2.75 -0.58
C HIS A 111 9.68 3.17 -0.21
N LYS A 112 10.03 4.42 -0.43
CA LYS A 112 11.33 4.98 -0.04
C LYS A 112 11.59 4.80 1.46
N GLU A 113 10.63 5.14 2.31
CA GLU A 113 10.73 4.96 3.76
C GLU A 113 10.88 3.48 4.15
N ALA A 114 10.20 2.58 3.45
CA ALA A 114 10.35 1.14 3.65
C ALA A 114 11.77 0.67 3.30
N LEU A 115 12.33 1.12 2.17
CA LEU A 115 13.70 0.80 1.77
C LEU A 115 14.72 1.35 2.77
N GLU A 116 14.57 2.59 3.23
CA GLU A 116 15.45 3.20 4.24
C GLU A 116 15.41 2.39 5.55
N TRP A 117 14.23 1.95 5.97
CA TRP A 117 14.10 1.10 7.15
C TRP A 117 14.73 -0.28 6.95
N ILE A 118 14.54 -0.94 5.81
CA ILE A 118 15.21 -2.21 5.49
C ILE A 118 16.73 -2.02 5.43
N ASP A 119 17.19 -0.92 4.86
CA ASP A 119 18.62 -0.60 4.78
C ASP A 119 19.25 -0.37 6.17
N SER A 120 18.49 0.11 7.13
CA SER A 120 18.95 0.27 8.52
C SER A 120 19.12 -1.07 9.27
N GLN A 121 18.55 -2.17 8.79
CA GLN A 121 18.68 -3.48 9.44
C GLN A 121 20.10 -4.06 9.20
N ASN A 122 20.79 -4.42 10.25
CA ASN A 122 22.18 -4.92 10.21
C ASN A 122 22.32 -6.44 10.40
N GLY A 123 21.20 -7.14 10.55
CA GLY A 123 21.17 -8.59 10.77
C GLY A 123 21.47 -9.06 12.20
N GLU A 124 21.78 -8.15 13.14
CA GLU A 124 22.01 -8.51 14.56
C GLU A 124 20.70 -8.91 15.26
N LYS A 125 19.60 -8.29 14.86
CA LYS A 125 18.25 -8.64 15.33
C LYS A 125 17.39 -9.05 14.16
N PRO A 126 16.49 -10.02 14.34
CA PRO A 126 15.51 -10.32 13.32
C PRO A 126 14.55 -9.14 13.15
N PHE A 127 14.08 -8.96 11.93
CA PHE A 127 13.09 -7.92 11.62
C PHE A 127 11.85 -8.51 10.96
N PHE A 128 10.72 -7.84 11.17
CA PHE A 128 9.44 -8.15 10.55
C PHE A 128 8.89 -6.89 9.89
N GLY A 129 8.84 -6.89 8.56
CA GLY A 129 8.29 -5.80 7.75
C GLY A 129 6.93 -6.16 7.17
N MET A 130 5.93 -5.33 7.38
CA MET A 130 4.65 -5.36 6.68
C MET A 130 4.57 -4.19 5.71
N LEU A 131 4.54 -4.49 4.41
CA LEU A 131 4.48 -3.51 3.34
C LEU A 131 3.06 -3.56 2.75
N THR A 132 2.16 -2.80 3.35
CA THR A 132 0.73 -2.78 3.01
C THR A 132 0.44 -1.71 1.96
N TYR A 133 1.07 -1.86 0.78
CA TYR A 133 0.89 -0.96 -0.35
C TYR A 133 -0.58 -0.88 -0.77
N THR A 134 -1.01 0.32 -1.16
CA THR A 134 -2.38 0.53 -1.66
C THR A 134 -2.54 0.19 -3.13
N LEU A 135 -1.45 0.13 -3.88
CA LEU A 135 -1.44 -0.29 -5.29
C LEU A 135 -1.93 -1.74 -5.44
N PRO A 136 -2.73 -2.06 -6.46
CA PRO A 136 -3.30 -1.21 -7.50
C PRO A 136 -4.75 -0.75 -7.20
N HIS A 137 -5.09 -0.45 -5.94
CA HIS A 137 -6.43 0.02 -5.55
C HIS A 137 -6.76 1.37 -6.23
N ALA A 138 -8.03 1.66 -6.48
CA ALA A 138 -8.49 2.99 -6.87
C ALA A 138 -8.21 4.02 -5.74
N GLU A 139 -7.94 5.28 -6.07
CA GLU A 139 -8.07 5.91 -7.40
C GLU A 139 -6.96 5.47 -8.35
N LEU A 140 -7.26 5.43 -9.65
CA LEU A 140 -6.27 5.04 -10.67
C LEU A 140 -5.50 6.27 -11.15
N VAL A 141 -4.74 6.88 -10.27
CA VAL A 141 -3.96 8.11 -10.55
C VAL A 141 -2.49 7.88 -10.20
N GLN A 142 -1.61 8.25 -11.12
CA GLN A 142 -0.18 8.07 -10.97
C GLN A 142 0.62 9.26 -11.53
N PRO A 143 1.91 9.36 -11.18
CA PRO A 143 2.84 10.25 -11.88
C PRO A 143 2.85 9.95 -13.37
N ASN A 144 2.86 10.99 -14.21
CA ASN A 144 2.99 10.84 -15.66
C ASN A 144 4.46 10.58 -16.04
N ASP A 145 4.95 9.43 -15.65
CA ASP A 145 6.34 8.98 -15.86
C ASP A 145 6.47 7.93 -16.99
N SER A 146 7.64 7.32 -17.06
CA SER A 146 7.97 6.33 -18.09
C SER A 146 7.07 5.08 -18.06
N LEU A 147 6.54 4.68 -16.89
CA LEU A 147 5.60 3.55 -16.79
C LEU A 147 4.26 3.87 -17.44
N VAL A 148 3.68 5.02 -17.08
CA VAL A 148 2.43 5.47 -17.70
C VAL A 148 2.62 5.69 -19.20
N GLN A 149 3.75 6.30 -19.61
CA GLN A 149 4.05 6.50 -21.04
C GLN A 149 4.21 5.18 -21.79
N TYR A 150 4.83 4.16 -21.16
CA TYR A 150 4.97 2.83 -21.75
C TYR A 150 3.62 2.16 -22.06
N TYR A 151 2.61 2.36 -21.19
CA TYR A 151 1.29 1.74 -21.36
C TYR A 151 0.32 2.58 -22.18
N ARG A 152 0.56 3.88 -22.37
CA ARG A 152 -0.38 4.83 -22.98
C ARG A 152 -0.98 4.38 -24.32
N ASP A 153 -0.19 3.74 -25.17
CA ASP A 153 -0.58 3.32 -26.50
C ASP A 153 -0.71 1.78 -26.62
N LYS A 154 -0.78 1.08 -25.48
CA LYS A 154 -0.88 -0.39 -25.47
C LYS A 154 -2.30 -0.91 -25.56
N PHE A 155 -3.28 -0.11 -25.20
CA PHE A 155 -4.67 -0.51 -25.13
C PHE A 155 -5.50 0.28 -26.13
N GLU A 156 -6.16 -0.43 -27.06
CA GLU A 156 -7.15 0.19 -27.96
C GLU A 156 -8.38 0.59 -27.14
N ASN A 157 -8.93 1.80 -27.42
CA ASN A 157 -10.12 2.32 -26.76
C ASN A 157 -10.01 2.33 -25.22
N ASP A 158 -8.86 2.71 -24.67
CA ASP A 158 -8.63 2.82 -23.24
C ASP A 158 -9.62 3.81 -22.62
N PRO A 159 -10.54 3.36 -21.75
CA PRO A 159 -11.66 4.20 -21.30
C PRO A 159 -11.23 5.26 -20.29
N ASP A 160 -11.96 6.37 -20.32
CA ASP A 160 -11.94 7.36 -19.23
C ASP A 160 -13.02 6.99 -18.22
N TRP A 161 -12.70 7.20 -16.95
CA TRP A 161 -13.67 7.09 -15.89
C TRP A 161 -13.96 8.48 -15.30
N LYS A 162 -15.24 8.80 -15.12
CA LYS A 162 -15.67 10.10 -14.56
C LYS A 162 -16.27 9.94 -13.17
N ALA A 163 -15.74 10.70 -12.22
CA ALA A 163 -16.29 10.84 -10.89
C ALA A 163 -17.67 11.52 -10.95
N TRP A 164 -18.57 11.08 -10.06
CA TRP A 164 -19.88 11.73 -9.85
C TRP A 164 -19.89 12.51 -8.53
N TYR A 165 -20.88 13.36 -8.34
CA TYR A 165 -21.01 14.11 -7.09
C TYR A 165 -21.04 13.19 -5.86
N GLY A 166 -20.17 13.47 -4.90
CA GLY A 166 -20.01 12.64 -3.70
C GLY A 166 -19.13 11.39 -3.88
N CYS A 167 -18.56 11.19 -5.07
CA CYS A 167 -17.53 10.18 -5.28
C CYS A 167 -16.26 10.52 -4.49
N ARG A 168 -15.54 9.48 -4.05
CA ARG A 168 -14.30 9.63 -3.28
C ARG A 168 -13.05 9.56 -4.12
N TYR A 169 -13.18 9.19 -5.39
CA TYR A 169 -12.09 9.10 -6.35
C TYR A 169 -12.16 10.25 -7.33
N HIS A 170 -11.02 10.72 -7.79
CA HIS A 170 -10.95 11.67 -8.89
C HIS A 170 -11.20 10.97 -10.22
N SER A 171 -11.70 11.74 -11.20
CA SER A 171 -11.82 11.25 -12.58
C SER A 171 -10.46 10.84 -13.12
N THR A 172 -10.43 9.78 -13.89
CA THR A 172 -9.20 9.21 -14.42
C THR A 172 -9.32 9.03 -15.93
N GLN A 173 -8.30 9.43 -16.66
CA GLN A 173 -8.17 9.15 -18.08
C GLN A 173 -7.39 7.86 -18.30
N GLN A 174 -7.75 7.10 -19.36
CA GLN A 174 -7.03 5.89 -19.75
C GLN A 174 -6.87 4.90 -18.59
N THR A 175 -7.97 4.42 -18.06
CA THR A 175 -7.98 3.62 -16.83
C THR A 175 -7.20 2.30 -16.94
N HIS A 176 -7.17 1.66 -18.11
CA HIS A 176 -6.37 0.47 -18.35
C HIS A 176 -4.87 0.78 -18.28
N THR A 177 -4.44 1.88 -18.89
CA THR A 177 -3.07 2.39 -18.81
C THR A 177 -2.66 2.63 -17.35
N GLN A 178 -3.50 3.35 -16.59
CA GLN A 178 -3.21 3.66 -15.19
C GLN A 178 -3.09 2.40 -14.34
N PHE A 179 -4.04 1.47 -14.48
CA PHE A 179 -4.02 0.21 -13.73
C PHE A 179 -2.79 -0.65 -14.04
N ALA A 180 -2.47 -0.83 -15.32
CA ALA A 180 -1.30 -1.62 -15.74
C ALA A 180 0.02 -1.01 -15.22
N ALA A 181 0.13 0.33 -15.26
CA ALA A 181 1.27 1.03 -14.72
C ALA A 181 1.36 0.91 -13.19
N MET A 182 0.22 0.91 -12.46
CA MET A 182 0.20 0.64 -11.01
C MET A 182 0.73 -0.75 -10.65
N VAL A 183 0.32 -1.77 -11.40
CA VAL A 183 0.80 -3.15 -11.20
C VAL A 183 2.31 -3.23 -11.44
N SER A 184 2.80 -2.63 -12.53
CA SER A 184 4.24 -2.61 -12.84
C SER A 184 5.05 -1.82 -11.81
N ARG A 185 4.50 -0.73 -11.26
CA ARG A 185 5.15 0.02 -10.17
C ARG A 185 5.27 -0.83 -8.91
N LEU A 186 4.23 -1.57 -8.57
CA LEU A 186 4.27 -2.49 -7.43
C LEU A 186 5.31 -3.59 -7.64
N ASP A 187 5.40 -4.15 -8.85
CA ASP A 187 6.43 -5.14 -9.22
C ASP A 187 7.85 -4.57 -9.08
N GLN A 188 8.07 -3.33 -9.54
CA GLN A 188 9.35 -2.63 -9.34
C GLN A 188 9.70 -2.49 -7.85
N TYR A 189 8.74 -2.10 -7.00
CA TYR A 189 8.97 -1.99 -5.56
C TYR A 189 9.40 -3.31 -4.94
N VAL A 190 8.76 -4.41 -5.34
CA VAL A 190 9.15 -5.76 -4.88
C VAL A 190 10.57 -6.09 -5.35
N GLY A 191 10.91 -5.78 -6.60
CA GLY A 191 12.24 -5.96 -7.15
C GLY A 191 13.32 -5.20 -6.35
N GLU A 192 13.07 -3.91 -6.06
CA GLU A 192 13.99 -3.06 -5.29
C GLU A 192 14.22 -3.58 -3.86
N ILE A 193 13.19 -4.12 -3.21
CA ILE A 193 13.31 -4.76 -1.88
C ILE A 193 14.21 -6.00 -1.97
N ILE A 194 13.96 -6.86 -2.95
CA ILE A 194 14.75 -8.10 -3.14
C ILE A 194 16.22 -7.75 -3.41
N ASP A 195 16.47 -6.76 -4.26
CA ASP A 195 17.84 -6.34 -4.61
C ASP A 195 18.55 -5.68 -3.42
N LEU A 196 17.84 -4.90 -2.61
CA LEU A 196 18.37 -4.35 -1.38
C LEU A 196 18.74 -5.45 -0.38
N LEU A 197 17.89 -6.45 -0.17
CA LEU A 197 18.19 -7.59 0.71
C LEU A 197 19.40 -8.39 0.22
N LYS A 198 19.52 -8.63 -1.09
CA LYS A 198 20.69 -9.27 -1.68
C LYS A 198 21.97 -8.44 -1.46
N LYS A 199 21.90 -7.13 -1.73
CA LYS A 199 23.02 -6.19 -1.54
C LYS A 199 23.52 -6.20 -0.10
N LYS A 200 22.60 -6.38 0.86
CA LYS A 200 22.93 -6.45 2.31
C LYS A 200 23.34 -7.85 2.77
N GLY A 201 23.22 -8.87 1.93
CA GLY A 201 23.47 -10.28 2.30
C GLY A 201 22.44 -10.85 3.27
N LEU A 202 21.24 -10.26 3.32
CA LEU A 202 20.13 -10.69 4.20
C LEU A 202 19.14 -11.63 3.50
N ASP A 203 19.17 -11.72 2.16
CA ASP A 203 18.20 -12.46 1.36
C ASP A 203 18.09 -13.94 1.74
N ARG A 204 19.23 -14.62 2.02
CA ARG A 204 19.24 -16.04 2.40
C ARG A 204 18.66 -16.33 3.78
N ASN A 205 18.49 -15.32 4.61
CA ASN A 205 17.90 -15.43 5.96
C ASN A 205 16.59 -14.61 6.08
N THR A 206 16.00 -14.25 4.95
CA THR A 206 14.73 -13.53 4.91
C THR A 206 13.74 -14.28 4.04
N ILE A 207 12.56 -14.58 4.58
CA ILE A 207 11.42 -15.06 3.81
C ILE A 207 10.55 -13.89 3.42
N ILE A 208 10.14 -13.84 2.15
CA ILE A 208 9.19 -12.83 1.63
C ILE A 208 7.89 -13.53 1.26
N PHE A 209 6.78 -13.01 1.76
CA PHE A 209 5.44 -13.37 1.31
C PHE A 209 4.85 -12.20 0.54
N PHE A 210 4.40 -12.47 -0.68
CA PHE A 210 3.62 -11.52 -1.48
C PHE A 210 2.21 -12.06 -1.65
N THR A 211 1.21 -11.24 -1.35
CA THR A 211 -0.21 -11.61 -1.48
C THR A 211 -1.08 -10.36 -1.58
N SER A 212 -2.37 -10.53 -1.77
CA SER A 212 -3.37 -9.46 -1.75
C SER A 212 -4.35 -9.65 -0.59
N ASP A 213 -5.06 -8.60 -0.20
CA ASP A 213 -6.08 -8.62 0.86
C ASP A 213 -7.45 -9.09 0.35
N ASN A 214 -7.71 -8.97 -0.96
CA ASN A 214 -8.95 -9.42 -1.64
C ASN A 214 -8.73 -9.58 -3.14
N GLY A 215 -9.72 -10.17 -3.80
CA GLY A 215 -9.77 -10.28 -5.26
C GLY A 215 -9.90 -8.93 -5.96
N PRO A 216 -9.88 -8.92 -7.31
CA PRO A 216 -9.86 -7.70 -8.12
C PRO A 216 -11.13 -6.86 -7.92
N HIS A 217 -11.03 -5.54 -8.16
CA HIS A 217 -12.10 -4.57 -7.92
C HIS A 217 -12.55 -3.85 -9.19
N GLN A 218 -13.75 -3.25 -9.12
CA GLN A 218 -14.32 -2.37 -10.17
C GLN A 218 -14.38 -0.90 -9.75
N GLU A 219 -13.68 -0.51 -8.69
CA GLU A 219 -13.75 0.84 -8.12
C GLU A 219 -12.92 1.81 -8.97
N GLY A 220 -13.41 3.05 -9.13
CA GLY A 220 -12.68 4.15 -9.76
C GLY A 220 -12.23 3.90 -11.19
N GLY A 221 -12.96 3.09 -11.95
CA GLY A 221 -12.61 2.71 -13.32
C GLY A 221 -11.78 1.43 -13.44
N GLY A 222 -11.54 0.71 -12.35
CA GLY A 222 -10.92 -0.62 -12.42
C GLY A 222 -11.75 -1.57 -13.29
N ASP A 223 -11.09 -2.32 -14.18
CA ASP A 223 -11.74 -3.26 -15.09
C ASP A 223 -11.13 -4.67 -14.98
N PRO A 224 -11.59 -5.45 -13.98
CA PRO A 224 -11.09 -6.80 -13.77
C PRO A 224 -11.44 -7.76 -14.90
N TYR A 225 -12.47 -7.47 -15.68
CA TYR A 225 -12.88 -8.32 -16.79
C TYR A 225 -12.00 -8.11 -18.02
N PHE A 226 -11.59 -6.88 -18.30
CA PHE A 226 -10.64 -6.58 -19.37
C PHE A 226 -9.29 -7.27 -19.12
N PHE A 227 -8.81 -7.24 -17.88
CA PHE A 227 -7.53 -7.85 -17.51
C PHE A 227 -7.63 -9.34 -17.15
N ASP A 228 -8.82 -9.95 -17.17
CA ASP A 228 -9.06 -11.32 -16.66
C ASP A 228 -8.43 -11.56 -15.28
N SER A 229 -8.57 -10.56 -14.40
CA SER A 229 -7.79 -10.48 -13.15
C SER A 229 -8.16 -11.56 -12.12
N ASN A 230 -9.33 -12.17 -12.21
CA ASN A 230 -9.76 -13.31 -11.40
C ASN A 230 -9.60 -14.66 -12.11
N GLY A 231 -9.10 -14.67 -13.36
CA GLY A 231 -8.93 -15.88 -14.17
C GLY A 231 -10.22 -16.71 -14.22
N PRO A 232 -10.16 -18.04 -14.03
CA PRO A 232 -11.33 -18.91 -14.10
C PRO A 232 -12.28 -18.78 -12.89
N LEU A 233 -11.96 -17.98 -11.89
CA LEU A 233 -12.73 -17.89 -10.67
C LEU A 233 -13.90 -16.91 -10.82
N ASN A 234 -15.07 -17.31 -10.34
CA ASN A 234 -16.24 -16.42 -10.37
C ASN A 234 -16.16 -15.38 -9.24
N GLY A 235 -16.58 -14.15 -9.53
CA GLY A 235 -16.68 -13.06 -8.57
C GLY A 235 -15.45 -12.17 -8.47
N ILE A 236 -15.66 -11.03 -7.82
CA ILE A 236 -14.68 -9.97 -7.59
C ILE A 236 -14.77 -9.47 -6.14
N LYS A 237 -13.93 -8.53 -5.73
CA LYS A 237 -13.97 -7.85 -4.42
C LYS A 237 -15.40 -7.56 -3.97
N ARG A 238 -15.70 -7.78 -2.68
CA ARG A 238 -17.02 -7.69 -2.01
C ARG A 238 -18.00 -8.82 -2.33
N GLN A 239 -17.66 -9.74 -3.19
CA GLN A 239 -18.42 -10.95 -3.42
C GLN A 239 -17.78 -12.12 -2.68
N THR A 240 -18.60 -13.05 -2.19
CA THR A 240 -18.16 -14.23 -1.41
C THR A 240 -17.81 -15.43 -2.29
N TYR A 241 -17.79 -15.26 -3.61
CA TYR A 241 -17.27 -16.24 -4.55
C TYR A 241 -15.74 -16.29 -4.53
N GLU A 242 -15.17 -17.37 -5.05
CA GLU A 242 -13.73 -17.61 -5.05
C GLU A 242 -12.91 -16.46 -5.64
N GLY A 243 -13.37 -15.83 -6.73
CA GLY A 243 -12.68 -14.69 -7.33
C GLY A 243 -12.63 -13.43 -6.46
N GLY A 244 -13.50 -13.32 -5.44
CA GLY A 244 -13.50 -12.21 -4.48
C GLY A 244 -12.60 -12.44 -3.26
N ILE A 245 -12.34 -13.71 -2.91
CA ILE A 245 -11.66 -14.07 -1.66
C ILE A 245 -10.37 -14.88 -1.87
N ARG A 246 -10.25 -15.63 -2.95
CA ARG A 246 -9.06 -16.41 -3.28
C ARG A 246 -8.05 -15.54 -4.01
N VAL A 247 -6.94 -15.29 -3.36
CA VAL A 247 -5.87 -14.41 -3.86
C VAL A 247 -4.59 -15.21 -4.12
N PRO A 248 -3.74 -14.78 -5.05
CA PRO A 248 -2.43 -15.39 -5.24
C PRO A 248 -1.56 -15.16 -4.01
N MET A 249 -0.70 -16.12 -3.70
CA MET A 249 0.36 -15.99 -2.71
C MET A 249 1.67 -16.54 -3.28
N ILE A 250 2.75 -15.77 -3.13
CA ILE A 250 4.10 -16.17 -3.45
C ILE A 250 4.91 -16.19 -2.16
N ALA A 251 5.64 -17.27 -1.92
CA ALA A 251 6.63 -17.38 -0.85
C ALA A 251 8.03 -17.49 -1.50
N TYR A 252 8.90 -16.55 -1.20
CA TYR A 252 10.24 -16.50 -1.74
C TYR A 252 11.28 -16.57 -0.61
N TRP A 253 12.13 -17.59 -0.65
CA TRP A 253 13.25 -17.76 0.29
C TRP A 253 14.40 -18.47 -0.40
N PRO A 254 15.42 -17.74 -0.86
CA PRO A 254 16.53 -18.32 -1.62
C PRO A 254 17.26 -19.45 -0.89
N GLY A 255 17.35 -20.60 -1.55
CA GLY A 255 18.01 -21.79 -1.02
C GLY A 255 17.26 -22.53 0.09
N LYS A 256 16.00 -22.19 0.34
CA LYS A 256 15.11 -22.88 1.30
C LYS A 256 13.79 -23.32 0.66
N ILE A 257 13.23 -22.52 -0.23
CA ILE A 257 12.04 -22.86 -1.01
C ILE A 257 12.50 -23.09 -2.44
N GLU A 258 12.20 -24.27 -2.99
CA GLU A 258 12.46 -24.61 -4.39
C GLU A 258 11.44 -23.90 -5.30
N GLN A 259 11.88 -23.57 -6.54
CA GLN A 259 11.04 -22.95 -7.57
C GLN A 259 10.21 -23.99 -8.30
#